data_fc9e7646f93f7bf6eb88b6a795784435
#
_entry.id   fc9e7646f93f7bf6eb88b6a795784435
#
_cell.length_a   1.000
_cell.length_b   1.000
_cell.length_c   1.000
_cell.angle_alpha   90.00
_cell.angle_beta   90.00
_cell.angle_gamma   90.00
#
_symmetry.space_group_name_H-M   'P 1'
#
loop_
_entity.id
_entity.type
_entity.pdbx_description
1 polymer ?
#
loop_
_entity_poly.entity_id
_entity_poly.type
_entity_poly.pdbx_seq_one_letter_code
_entity_poly.pdbx_strand_id
1 'polypeptide(L)'
;MTAKRPAPETCDYAAVAHALRTHAEDYRREVHEQLFAQILPARDLFPMSAASAHQELVPALAWYFEQCAANAPVAHTEQHLADLAREHRRHGFPPQVYTTFVECLVSGLDTLELKPADATAAAARLHHLARVMADAAEAADLAGTAPAHRLHVVGVRRPNRQVGIVKLSAGLPTQFAPGQFFAVTTRHLPGTWRELYAAAPPTAAGELEFHIHATGPASQLLRAARVGDEWTVGSPRGEFAQGLHQHSSADGVYPVLLCFGTGWAPARAWLLGLVDAAVAAGQAPDIEASVYVVAPSPGHHYDVVVQENLAALNPDMRMYLLVDSAMDPQLLGAEPPVVEMDFEVSADPVSLMLERETTRGNRFILCGPSQRVAQAQAQLLAAGVDAVDIEAHPFDRAGLWELN
;
A
#
# COMPACT_ATOMS: atom_id res chain seq x y z
N MET A 1 -14.36 -39.19 -46.68
CA MET A 1 -14.74 -37.93 -46.00
C MET A 1 -14.20 -37.97 -44.57
N THR A 2 -13.02 -37.44 -44.35
CA THR A 2 -12.39 -37.34 -43.03
C THR A 2 -12.99 -36.12 -42.33
N ALA A 3 -13.77 -36.34 -41.27
CA ALA A 3 -14.32 -35.30 -40.44
C ALA A 3 -13.16 -34.51 -39.82
N LYS A 4 -13.07 -33.23 -40.15
CA LYS A 4 -12.13 -32.27 -39.58
C LYS A 4 -12.45 -32.14 -38.08
N ARG A 5 -11.54 -32.60 -37.24
CA ARG A 5 -11.65 -32.42 -35.76
C ARG A 5 -11.78 -30.92 -35.51
N PRO A 6 -12.82 -30.47 -34.79
CA PRO A 6 -12.94 -29.02 -34.45
C PRO A 6 -11.66 -28.61 -33.72
N ALA A 7 -11.14 -27.45 -34.06
CA ALA A 7 -10.06 -26.82 -33.30
C ALA A 7 -10.48 -26.70 -31.82
N PRO A 8 -9.58 -26.91 -30.86
CA PRO A 8 -9.92 -26.73 -29.47
C PRO A 8 -10.45 -25.29 -29.31
N GLU A 9 -11.66 -25.16 -28.79
CA GLU A 9 -12.22 -23.85 -28.45
C GLU A 9 -11.24 -23.20 -27.47
N THR A 10 -10.67 -22.06 -27.88
CA THR A 10 -9.81 -21.25 -27.01
C THR A 10 -10.72 -20.64 -25.94
N CYS A 11 -10.40 -20.86 -24.67
CA CYS A 11 -11.13 -20.25 -23.55
C CYS A 11 -11.11 -18.72 -23.62
N ASP A 12 -12.24 -18.10 -23.40
CA ASP A 12 -12.36 -16.65 -23.29
C ASP A 12 -12.21 -16.21 -21.82
N TYR A 13 -10.96 -16.06 -21.39
CA TYR A 13 -10.66 -15.58 -20.02
C TYR A 13 -11.13 -14.14 -19.78
N ALA A 14 -11.25 -13.29 -20.80
CA ALA A 14 -11.82 -11.95 -20.65
C ALA A 14 -13.31 -12.02 -20.31
N ALA A 15 -14.07 -12.96 -20.91
CA ALA A 15 -15.45 -13.21 -20.54
C ALA A 15 -15.57 -13.72 -19.08
N VAL A 16 -14.66 -14.58 -18.62
CA VAL A 16 -14.63 -15.03 -17.21
C VAL A 16 -14.41 -13.87 -16.27
N ALA A 17 -13.42 -12.99 -16.53
CA ALA A 17 -13.16 -11.81 -15.73
C ALA A 17 -14.35 -10.85 -15.69
N HIS A 18 -14.99 -10.63 -16.84
CA HIS A 18 -16.20 -9.79 -16.93
C HIS A 18 -17.36 -10.37 -16.11
N ALA A 19 -17.61 -11.69 -16.22
CA ALA A 19 -18.64 -12.36 -15.45
C ALA A 19 -18.40 -12.24 -13.93
N LEU A 20 -17.16 -12.42 -13.47
CA LEU A 20 -16.76 -12.21 -12.07
C LEU A 20 -17.10 -10.80 -11.59
N ARG A 21 -16.77 -9.77 -12.37
CA ARG A 21 -17.10 -8.37 -12.00
C ARG A 21 -18.59 -8.10 -11.99
N THR A 22 -19.33 -8.70 -12.93
CA THR A 22 -20.79 -8.52 -13.06
C THR A 22 -21.56 -9.20 -11.94
N HIS A 23 -21.14 -10.41 -11.52
CA HIS A 23 -21.80 -11.23 -10.50
C HIS A 23 -21.00 -11.30 -9.19
N ALA A 24 -20.25 -10.24 -8.87
CA ALA A 24 -19.28 -10.21 -7.78
C ALA A 24 -19.86 -10.61 -6.41
N GLU A 25 -21.06 -10.15 -6.08
CA GLU A 25 -21.68 -10.43 -4.79
C GLU A 25 -22.21 -11.86 -4.68
N ASP A 26 -22.80 -12.38 -5.76
CA ASP A 26 -23.34 -13.76 -5.78
C ASP A 26 -22.18 -14.77 -5.73
N TYR A 27 -21.13 -14.55 -6.51
CA TYR A 27 -19.93 -15.37 -6.47
C TYR A 27 -19.28 -15.37 -5.07
N ARG A 28 -19.06 -14.19 -4.49
CA ARG A 28 -18.45 -14.07 -3.16
C ARG A 28 -19.31 -14.74 -2.09
N ARG A 29 -20.62 -14.57 -2.15
CA ARG A 29 -21.55 -15.20 -1.22
C ARG A 29 -21.44 -16.73 -1.28
N GLU A 30 -21.52 -17.32 -2.48
CA GLU A 30 -21.39 -18.77 -2.67
C GLU A 30 -20.06 -19.30 -2.13
N VAL A 31 -18.94 -18.66 -2.50
CA VAL A 31 -17.61 -19.02 -2.00
C VAL A 31 -17.55 -19.00 -0.47
N HIS A 32 -18.11 -17.99 0.18
CA HIS A 32 -18.12 -17.90 1.63
C HIS A 32 -19.01 -18.93 2.29
N GLU A 33 -20.20 -19.22 1.74
CA GLU A 33 -21.09 -20.26 2.26
C GLU A 33 -20.39 -21.61 2.26
N GLN A 34 -19.71 -21.96 1.15
CA GLN A 34 -18.92 -23.19 1.05
C GLN A 34 -17.73 -23.20 2.00
N LEU A 35 -16.96 -22.09 2.06
CA LEU A 35 -15.80 -21.95 2.92
C LEU A 35 -16.16 -22.14 4.40
N PHE A 36 -17.21 -21.47 4.87
CA PHE A 36 -17.61 -21.52 6.29
C PHE A 36 -18.27 -22.85 6.67
N ALA A 37 -18.81 -23.58 5.69
CA ALA A 37 -19.30 -24.94 5.91
C ALA A 37 -18.15 -25.95 6.06
N GLN A 38 -17.06 -25.78 5.30
CA GLN A 38 -15.95 -26.73 5.27
C GLN A 38 -14.84 -26.40 6.28
N ILE A 39 -14.62 -25.13 6.60
CA ILE A 39 -13.56 -24.65 7.49
C ILE A 39 -14.18 -23.79 8.59
N LEU A 40 -14.65 -24.43 9.67
CA LEU A 40 -15.31 -23.75 10.78
C LEU A 40 -14.51 -22.56 11.38
N PRO A 41 -13.18 -22.65 11.58
CA PRO A 41 -12.40 -21.52 12.10
C PRO A 41 -12.28 -20.35 11.14
N ALA A 42 -12.59 -20.53 9.85
CA ALA A 42 -12.47 -19.46 8.86
C ALA A 42 -13.36 -18.27 9.20
N ARG A 43 -14.51 -18.49 9.83
CA ARG A 43 -15.46 -17.45 10.19
C ARG A 43 -14.88 -16.43 11.18
N ASP A 44 -14.00 -16.88 12.08
CA ASP A 44 -13.39 -16.05 13.11
C ASP A 44 -12.27 -15.15 12.56
N LEU A 45 -11.79 -15.42 11.34
CA LEU A 45 -10.73 -14.66 10.68
C LEU A 45 -11.24 -13.46 9.88
N PHE A 46 -12.55 -13.39 9.68
CA PHE A 46 -13.17 -12.28 8.96
C PHE A 46 -13.80 -11.27 9.91
N PRO A 47 -13.87 -9.97 9.51
CA PRO A 47 -14.59 -8.97 10.27
C PRO A 47 -16.03 -9.41 10.55
N MET A 48 -16.62 -8.96 11.67
CA MET A 48 -17.98 -9.31 12.08
C MET A 48 -19.08 -9.05 11.04
N SER A 49 -18.79 -8.22 10.03
CA SER A 49 -19.66 -7.98 8.89
C SER A 49 -19.25 -8.87 7.71
N ALA A 50 -20.09 -9.84 7.36
CA ALA A 50 -19.91 -10.66 6.16
C ALA A 50 -19.82 -9.81 4.87
N ALA A 51 -20.45 -8.64 4.85
CA ALA A 51 -20.41 -7.71 3.73
C ALA A 51 -19.02 -7.09 3.49
N SER A 52 -18.17 -7.01 4.52
CA SER A 52 -16.81 -6.50 4.42
C SER A 52 -15.74 -7.59 4.31
N ALA A 53 -16.15 -8.87 4.38
CA ALA A 53 -15.23 -9.98 4.24
C ALA A 53 -14.84 -10.19 2.78
N HIS A 54 -13.54 -10.36 2.52
CA HIS A 54 -13.00 -10.65 1.17
C HIS A 54 -13.49 -9.69 0.05
N GLN A 55 -13.61 -8.41 0.34
CA GLN A 55 -14.02 -7.44 -0.70
C GLN A 55 -13.09 -7.47 -1.91
N GLU A 56 -11.81 -7.76 -1.70
CA GLU A 56 -10.79 -7.85 -2.74
C GLU A 56 -10.76 -9.22 -3.46
N LEU A 57 -11.52 -10.22 -3.02
CA LEU A 57 -11.48 -11.56 -3.62
C LEU A 57 -11.84 -11.54 -5.09
N VAL A 58 -12.99 -10.96 -5.42
CA VAL A 58 -13.47 -10.93 -6.81
C VAL A 58 -12.64 -10.02 -7.70
N PRO A 59 -12.27 -8.79 -7.28
CA PRO A 59 -11.30 -7.97 -8.00
C PRO A 59 -9.97 -8.72 -8.30
N ALA A 60 -9.41 -9.42 -7.32
CA ALA A 60 -8.16 -10.18 -7.49
C ALA A 60 -8.30 -11.33 -8.50
N LEU A 61 -9.40 -12.08 -8.43
CA LEU A 61 -9.66 -13.16 -9.39
C LEU A 61 -9.92 -12.63 -10.80
N ALA A 62 -10.68 -11.54 -10.93
CA ALA A 62 -10.91 -10.89 -12.22
C ALA A 62 -9.59 -10.44 -12.84
N TRP A 63 -8.75 -9.75 -12.08
CA TRP A 63 -7.39 -9.38 -12.49
C TRP A 63 -6.58 -10.59 -12.96
N TYR A 64 -6.59 -11.70 -12.21
CA TYR A 64 -5.87 -12.91 -12.59
C TYR A 64 -6.32 -13.45 -13.96
N PHE A 65 -7.63 -13.49 -14.22
CA PHE A 65 -8.15 -13.92 -15.52
C PHE A 65 -7.88 -12.91 -16.64
N GLU A 66 -7.84 -11.61 -16.34
CA GLU A 66 -7.42 -10.57 -17.27
C GLU A 66 -5.94 -10.75 -17.67
N GLN A 67 -5.06 -11.08 -16.73
CA GLN A 67 -3.66 -11.44 -17.04
C GLN A 67 -3.58 -12.67 -17.94
N CYS A 68 -4.43 -13.69 -17.70
CA CYS A 68 -4.53 -14.87 -18.57
C CYS A 68 -5.00 -14.51 -19.98
N ALA A 69 -5.98 -13.60 -20.12
CA ALA A 69 -6.50 -13.13 -21.40
C ALA A 69 -5.47 -12.29 -22.17
N ALA A 70 -4.72 -11.45 -21.48
CA ALA A 70 -3.66 -10.61 -22.06
C ALA A 70 -2.39 -11.40 -22.42
N ASN A 71 -2.31 -12.71 -22.12
CA ASN A 71 -1.09 -13.52 -22.22
C ASN A 71 0.10 -12.87 -21.51
N ALA A 72 -0.16 -12.26 -20.35
CA ALA A 72 0.87 -11.64 -19.52
C ALA A 72 1.98 -12.65 -19.18
N PRO A 73 3.23 -12.19 -18.93
CA PRO A 73 4.31 -13.08 -18.54
C PRO A 73 3.93 -13.92 -17.31
N VAL A 74 3.90 -15.24 -17.46
CA VAL A 74 3.51 -16.19 -16.40
C VAL A 74 4.31 -15.97 -15.14
N ALA A 75 5.63 -15.73 -15.26
CA ALA A 75 6.52 -15.50 -14.13
C ALA A 75 6.11 -14.27 -13.30
N HIS A 76 5.64 -13.19 -13.94
CA HIS A 76 5.16 -11.99 -13.24
C HIS A 76 3.88 -12.27 -12.44
N THR A 77 2.91 -12.93 -13.07
CA THR A 77 1.64 -13.29 -12.43
C THR A 77 1.88 -14.27 -11.28
N GLU A 78 2.71 -15.30 -11.47
CA GLU A 78 3.05 -16.26 -10.42
C GLU A 78 3.82 -15.62 -9.26
N GLN A 79 4.74 -14.70 -9.53
CA GLN A 79 5.43 -13.94 -8.48
C GLN A 79 4.44 -13.14 -7.62
N HIS A 80 3.49 -12.46 -8.26
CA HIS A 80 2.46 -11.70 -7.54
C HIS A 80 1.57 -12.58 -6.66
N LEU A 81 1.16 -13.77 -7.18
CA LEU A 81 0.42 -14.75 -6.40
C LEU A 81 1.23 -15.32 -5.23
N ALA A 82 2.53 -15.57 -5.44
CA ALA A 82 3.44 -16.04 -4.40
C ALA A 82 3.59 -15.00 -3.27
N ASP A 83 3.71 -13.72 -3.62
CA ASP A 83 3.79 -12.64 -2.65
C ASP A 83 2.48 -12.51 -1.85
N LEU A 84 1.34 -12.58 -2.54
CA LEU A 84 0.02 -12.60 -1.90
C LEU A 84 -0.12 -13.79 -0.93
N ALA A 85 0.37 -14.98 -1.29
CA ALA A 85 0.32 -16.15 -0.42
C ALA A 85 1.18 -16.00 0.83
N ARG A 86 2.39 -15.45 0.70
CA ARG A 86 3.26 -15.14 1.86
C ARG A 86 2.56 -14.20 2.83
N GLU A 87 1.80 -13.24 2.30
CA GLU A 87 1.01 -12.30 3.10
C GLU A 87 -0.19 -12.94 3.77
N HIS A 88 -0.88 -13.86 3.10
CA HIS A 88 -2.04 -14.56 3.66
C HIS A 88 -1.70 -15.39 4.90
N ARG A 89 -0.44 -15.83 5.05
CA ARG A 89 0.02 -16.56 6.23
C ARG A 89 -0.23 -15.80 7.55
N ARG A 90 -0.28 -14.45 7.52
CA ARG A 90 -0.60 -13.63 8.70
C ARG A 90 -2.01 -13.88 9.27
N HIS A 91 -2.91 -14.43 8.47
CA HIS A 91 -4.25 -14.80 8.89
C HIS A 91 -4.32 -16.17 9.60
N GLY A 92 -3.19 -16.88 9.69
CA GLY A 92 -3.09 -18.15 10.41
C GLY A 92 -3.57 -19.38 9.64
N PHE A 93 -3.82 -19.24 8.33
CA PHE A 93 -4.17 -20.38 7.49
C PHE A 93 -2.92 -21.20 7.14
N PRO A 94 -2.92 -22.52 7.39
CA PRO A 94 -1.87 -23.37 6.91
C PRO A 94 -1.95 -23.56 5.38
N PRO A 95 -0.83 -23.84 4.68
CA PRO A 95 -0.79 -23.98 3.21
C PRO A 95 -1.82 -24.98 2.67
N GLN A 96 -2.15 -26.03 3.43
CA GLN A 96 -3.11 -27.08 3.04
C GLN A 96 -4.54 -26.53 2.84
N VAL A 97 -4.88 -25.41 3.44
CA VAL A 97 -6.19 -24.76 3.28
C VAL A 97 -6.45 -24.31 1.84
N TYR A 98 -5.41 -23.99 1.08
CA TYR A 98 -5.57 -23.61 -0.33
C TYR A 98 -6.23 -24.72 -1.17
N THR A 99 -5.99 -26.00 -0.84
CA THR A 99 -6.65 -27.13 -1.52
C THR A 99 -8.15 -27.16 -1.29
N THR A 100 -8.60 -26.88 -0.07
CA THR A 100 -10.05 -26.78 0.24
C THR A 100 -10.65 -25.48 -0.31
N PHE A 101 -9.91 -24.38 -0.20
CA PHE A 101 -10.41 -23.09 -0.67
C PHE A 101 -10.61 -23.04 -2.18
N VAL A 102 -9.75 -23.70 -2.96
CA VAL A 102 -9.94 -23.75 -4.43
C VAL A 102 -11.22 -24.44 -4.83
N GLU A 103 -11.65 -25.49 -4.10
CA GLU A 103 -12.92 -26.13 -4.37
C GLU A 103 -14.13 -25.19 -4.14
N CYS A 104 -14.01 -24.31 -3.12
CA CYS A 104 -15.02 -23.28 -2.90
C CYS A 104 -15.03 -22.24 -4.05
N LEU A 105 -13.85 -21.85 -4.55
CA LEU A 105 -13.75 -20.94 -5.71
C LEU A 105 -14.33 -21.56 -6.97
N VAL A 106 -14.07 -22.86 -7.21
CA VAL A 106 -14.62 -23.60 -8.37
C VAL A 106 -16.12 -23.73 -8.27
N SER A 107 -16.67 -24.04 -7.08
CA SER A 107 -18.13 -24.10 -6.87
C SER A 107 -18.78 -22.74 -7.17
N GLY A 108 -18.14 -21.63 -6.81
CA GLY A 108 -18.61 -20.29 -7.13
C GLY A 108 -18.80 -20.03 -8.63
N LEU A 109 -18.06 -20.73 -9.51
CA LEU A 109 -18.20 -20.54 -10.96
C LEU A 109 -19.61 -20.83 -11.49
N ASP A 110 -20.37 -21.66 -10.80
CA ASP A 110 -21.76 -21.97 -11.17
C ASP A 110 -22.68 -20.74 -11.12
N THR A 111 -22.31 -19.71 -10.38
CA THR A 111 -23.05 -18.43 -10.30
C THR A 111 -22.78 -17.50 -11.49
N LEU A 112 -21.79 -17.81 -12.34
CA LEU A 112 -21.31 -16.89 -13.39
C LEU A 112 -21.91 -17.13 -14.78
N GLU A 113 -22.79 -18.12 -14.92
CA GLU A 113 -23.42 -18.47 -16.22
C GLU A 113 -22.45 -18.65 -17.40
N LEU A 114 -21.26 -19.22 -17.12
CA LEU A 114 -20.21 -19.45 -18.11
C LEU A 114 -20.56 -20.56 -19.08
N LYS A 115 -19.99 -20.52 -20.30
CA LYS A 115 -20.00 -21.66 -21.21
C LYS A 115 -19.22 -22.83 -20.58
N PRO A 116 -19.64 -24.09 -20.80
CA PRO A 116 -18.99 -25.26 -20.19
C PRO A 116 -17.47 -25.32 -20.43
N ALA A 117 -17.00 -24.93 -21.63
CA ALA A 117 -15.58 -24.91 -21.96
C ALA A 117 -14.82 -23.85 -21.14
N ASP A 118 -15.40 -22.65 -20.99
CA ASP A 118 -14.83 -21.55 -20.23
C ASP A 118 -14.81 -21.86 -18.71
N ALA A 119 -15.89 -22.47 -18.18
CA ALA A 119 -15.94 -22.92 -16.79
C ALA A 119 -14.88 -23.97 -16.47
N THR A 120 -14.71 -24.97 -17.37
CA THR A 120 -13.67 -26.00 -17.20
C THR A 120 -12.27 -25.41 -17.22
N ALA A 121 -12.00 -24.48 -18.13
CA ALA A 121 -10.70 -23.84 -18.22
C ALA A 121 -10.46 -22.89 -17.02
N ALA A 122 -11.49 -22.17 -16.57
CA ALA A 122 -11.42 -21.33 -15.37
C ALA A 122 -11.10 -22.17 -14.13
N ALA A 123 -11.79 -23.29 -13.92
CA ALA A 123 -11.50 -24.21 -12.82
C ALA A 123 -10.04 -24.70 -12.84
N ALA A 124 -9.53 -25.09 -14.00
CA ALA A 124 -8.12 -25.50 -14.14
C ALA A 124 -7.13 -24.37 -13.75
N ARG A 125 -7.45 -23.11 -14.11
CA ARG A 125 -6.65 -21.95 -13.72
C ARG A 125 -6.72 -21.64 -12.23
N LEU A 126 -7.88 -21.79 -11.59
CA LEU A 126 -8.02 -21.64 -10.15
C LEU A 126 -7.20 -22.69 -9.38
N HIS A 127 -7.21 -23.94 -9.83
CA HIS A 127 -6.33 -24.98 -9.24
C HIS A 127 -4.84 -24.66 -9.40
N HIS A 128 -4.44 -24.10 -10.55
CA HIS A 128 -3.06 -23.64 -10.74
C HIS A 128 -2.69 -22.51 -9.79
N LEU A 129 -3.55 -21.48 -9.69
CA LEU A 129 -3.40 -20.36 -8.74
C LEU A 129 -3.22 -20.87 -7.30
N ALA A 130 -4.11 -21.76 -6.85
CA ALA A 130 -4.07 -22.30 -5.49
C ALA A 130 -2.77 -23.07 -5.21
N ARG A 131 -2.26 -23.82 -6.19
CA ARG A 131 -0.99 -24.54 -6.07
C ARG A 131 0.19 -23.57 -5.94
N VAL A 132 0.29 -22.56 -6.79
CA VAL A 132 1.34 -21.52 -6.70
C VAL A 132 1.33 -20.86 -5.32
N MET A 133 0.14 -20.55 -4.82
CA MET A 133 -0.01 -19.93 -3.50
C MET A 133 0.37 -20.90 -2.36
N ALA A 134 -0.07 -22.15 -2.42
CA ALA A 134 0.28 -23.16 -1.43
C ALA A 134 1.79 -23.39 -1.36
N ASP A 135 2.43 -23.59 -2.51
CA ASP A 135 3.88 -23.84 -2.62
C ASP A 135 4.69 -22.66 -2.04
N ALA A 136 4.27 -21.41 -2.33
CA ALA A 136 4.93 -20.22 -1.81
C ALA A 136 4.75 -20.04 -0.31
N ALA A 137 3.57 -20.35 0.23
CA ALA A 137 3.30 -20.30 1.66
C ALA A 137 4.11 -21.37 2.41
N GLU A 138 4.14 -22.61 1.89
CA GLU A 138 4.91 -23.72 2.47
C GLU A 138 6.42 -23.44 2.44
N ALA A 139 6.93 -22.92 1.33
CA ALA A 139 8.34 -22.54 1.22
C ALA A 139 8.74 -21.49 2.27
N ALA A 140 7.85 -20.50 2.55
CA ALA A 140 8.08 -19.51 3.57
C ALA A 140 8.00 -20.09 5.01
N ASP A 141 7.13 -21.08 5.26
CA ASP A 141 7.07 -21.80 6.52
C ASP A 141 8.35 -22.64 6.75
N LEU A 142 8.80 -23.36 5.73
CA LEU A 142 10.04 -24.15 5.77
C LEU A 142 11.29 -23.27 5.97
N ALA A 143 11.29 -22.08 5.42
CA ALA A 143 12.35 -21.09 5.62
C ALA A 143 12.34 -20.46 7.04
N GLY A 144 11.33 -20.76 7.86
CA GLY A 144 11.19 -20.17 9.19
C GLY A 144 10.84 -18.67 9.19
N THR A 145 10.35 -18.14 8.05
CA THR A 145 9.95 -16.74 7.94
C THR A 145 8.66 -16.51 8.72
N ALA A 146 8.70 -15.71 9.77
CA ALA A 146 7.52 -15.40 10.55
C ALA A 146 6.51 -14.57 9.69
N PRO A 147 5.21 -14.95 9.69
CA PRO A 147 4.20 -14.25 8.90
C PRO A 147 3.85 -12.86 9.47
N ALA A 148 4.05 -12.67 10.75
CA ALA A 148 3.86 -11.41 11.47
C ALA A 148 4.62 -11.44 12.79
N HIS A 149 4.88 -10.27 13.34
CA HIS A 149 5.58 -10.07 14.60
C HIS A 149 4.71 -9.29 15.58
N ARG A 150 4.86 -9.58 16.87
CA ARG A 150 4.27 -8.78 17.94
C ARG A 150 5.25 -7.70 18.36
N LEU A 151 4.79 -6.45 18.37
CA LEU A 151 5.55 -5.30 18.78
C LEU A 151 4.80 -4.54 19.87
N HIS A 152 5.54 -3.89 20.74
CA HIS A 152 4.96 -3.07 21.79
C HIS A 152 5.03 -1.59 21.44
N VAL A 153 3.97 -0.85 21.75
CA VAL A 153 3.96 0.60 21.65
C VAL A 153 4.87 1.17 22.74
N VAL A 154 5.94 1.83 22.32
CA VAL A 154 6.93 2.47 23.22
C VAL A 154 6.82 3.98 23.26
N GLY A 155 6.12 4.59 22.30
CA GLY A 155 5.91 6.03 22.26
C GLY A 155 4.65 6.41 21.48
N VAL A 156 4.00 7.49 21.93
CA VAL A 156 2.84 8.06 21.25
C VAL A 156 2.92 9.58 21.31
N ARG A 157 2.78 10.25 20.16
CA ARG A 157 2.60 11.70 20.05
C ARG A 157 1.31 12.00 19.29
N ARG A 158 0.65 13.08 19.60
CA ARG A 158 -0.55 13.57 18.91
C ARG A 158 -0.35 15.02 18.54
N PRO A 159 0.36 15.28 17.43
CA PRO A 159 0.72 16.65 17.03
C PRO A 159 -0.51 17.52 16.74
N ASN A 160 -1.62 16.91 16.31
CA ASN A 160 -2.90 17.59 16.15
C ASN A 160 -4.07 16.63 16.44
N ARG A 161 -5.32 17.09 16.25
CA ARG A 161 -6.54 16.32 16.55
C ARG A 161 -6.74 15.11 15.65
N GLN A 162 -6.14 15.08 14.47
CA GLN A 162 -6.37 14.05 13.45
C GLN A 162 -5.20 13.08 13.31
N VAL A 163 -3.96 13.54 13.55
CA VAL A 163 -2.76 12.73 13.38
C VAL A 163 -2.28 12.19 14.72
N GLY A 164 -1.92 10.91 14.72
CA GLY A 164 -1.18 10.24 15.78
C GLY A 164 0.12 9.68 15.24
N ILE A 165 1.20 9.83 15.98
CA ILE A 165 2.50 9.21 15.71
C ILE A 165 2.69 8.13 16.75
N VAL A 166 2.83 6.88 16.30
CA VAL A 166 2.98 5.71 17.16
C VAL A 166 4.32 5.06 16.87
N LYS A 167 5.13 4.91 17.91
CA LYS A 167 6.40 4.20 17.85
C LYS A 167 6.25 2.85 18.49
N LEU A 168 6.66 1.82 17.76
CA LEU A 168 6.67 0.42 18.19
C LEU A 168 8.11 -0.07 18.35
N SER A 169 8.31 -1.07 19.20
CA SER A 169 9.60 -1.77 19.33
C SER A 169 9.40 -3.28 19.24
N ALA A 170 10.21 -3.93 18.42
CA ALA A 170 10.32 -5.37 18.31
C ALA A 170 11.34 -5.95 19.32
N GLY A 171 12.15 -5.11 19.95
CA GLY A 171 13.25 -5.52 20.81
C GLY A 171 14.46 -6.14 20.08
N LEU A 172 14.33 -6.34 18.78
CA LEU A 172 15.38 -6.88 17.89
C LEU A 172 15.34 -6.08 16.58
N PRO A 173 16.50 -5.93 15.87
CA PRO A 173 16.56 -5.21 14.61
C PRO A 173 15.55 -5.77 13.59
N THR A 174 14.77 -4.87 13.00
CA THR A 174 13.81 -5.20 11.93
C THR A 174 14.41 -4.73 10.61
N GLN A 175 14.46 -5.64 9.63
CA GLN A 175 15.01 -5.33 8.31
C GLN A 175 13.88 -4.88 7.38
N PHE A 176 14.01 -3.67 6.84
CA PHE A 176 13.12 -3.13 5.80
C PHE A 176 13.82 -1.97 5.08
N ALA A 177 13.35 -1.65 3.88
CA ALA A 177 13.81 -0.46 3.16
C ALA A 177 12.99 0.77 3.59
N PRO A 178 13.62 1.95 3.73
CA PRO A 178 12.91 3.20 4.00
C PRO A 178 11.78 3.44 2.99
N GLY A 179 10.61 3.83 3.48
CA GLY A 179 9.41 4.05 2.66
C GLY A 179 8.57 2.80 2.39
N GLN A 180 8.98 1.61 2.86
CA GLN A 180 8.11 0.42 2.83
C GLN A 180 6.96 0.56 3.83
N PHE A 181 5.87 -0.17 3.56
CA PHE A 181 4.69 -0.23 4.42
C PHE A 181 4.51 -1.61 5.03
N PHE A 182 3.72 -1.67 6.10
CA PHE A 182 3.42 -2.87 6.86
C PHE A 182 1.91 -3.01 7.04
N ALA A 183 1.39 -4.23 6.97
CA ALA A 183 0.07 -4.51 7.46
C ALA A 183 0.10 -4.59 8.99
N VAL A 184 -0.77 -3.84 9.65
CA VAL A 184 -0.85 -3.80 11.12
C VAL A 184 -2.25 -4.12 11.61
N THR A 185 -2.33 -4.77 12.76
CA THR A 185 -3.57 -4.98 13.50
C THR A 185 -3.32 -4.93 15.00
N THR A 186 -4.41 -4.84 15.78
CA THR A 186 -4.38 -4.87 17.23
C THR A 186 -5.51 -5.73 17.74
N ARG A 187 -5.49 -6.08 19.05
CA ARG A 187 -6.61 -6.78 19.70
C ARG A 187 -7.96 -6.07 19.58
N HIS A 188 -7.95 -4.75 19.29
CA HIS A 188 -9.15 -3.95 19.13
C HIS A 188 -9.66 -3.90 17.68
N LEU A 189 -8.94 -4.54 16.76
CA LEU A 189 -9.26 -4.62 15.33
C LEU A 189 -9.32 -6.09 14.86
N PRO A 190 -10.16 -6.94 15.47
CA PRO A 190 -10.20 -8.35 15.12
C PRO A 190 -10.53 -8.52 13.64
N GLY A 191 -9.76 -9.37 12.94
CA GLY A 191 -9.91 -9.63 11.50
C GLY A 191 -9.64 -8.44 10.59
N THR A 192 -9.22 -7.29 11.14
CA THR A 192 -9.02 -6.06 10.37
C THR A 192 -7.55 -5.66 10.39
N TRP A 193 -6.95 -5.59 9.21
CA TRP A 193 -5.60 -5.09 9.00
C TRP A 193 -5.61 -3.73 8.32
N ARG A 194 -4.63 -2.90 8.61
CA ARG A 194 -4.40 -1.62 7.95
C ARG A 194 -2.97 -1.53 7.50
N GLU A 195 -2.76 -1.00 6.31
CA GLU A 195 -1.43 -0.75 5.78
C GLU A 195 -0.96 0.62 6.23
N LEU A 196 0.22 0.66 6.83
CA LEU A 196 0.86 1.87 7.32
C LEU A 196 2.30 1.92 6.81
N TYR A 197 2.67 3.04 6.23
CA TYR A 197 4.06 3.30 5.84
C TYR A 197 4.92 3.57 7.07
N ALA A 198 6.10 2.95 7.12
CA ALA A 198 7.11 3.34 8.09
C ALA A 198 7.53 4.80 7.85
N ALA A 199 7.58 5.59 8.90
CA ALA A 199 7.93 7.01 8.84
C ALA A 199 9.39 7.30 9.21
N ALA A 200 10.17 6.26 9.50
CA ALA A 200 11.60 6.32 9.81
C ALA A 200 12.33 5.12 9.18
N PRO A 201 13.62 5.24 8.90
CA PRO A 201 14.43 4.11 8.46
C PRO A 201 14.57 3.05 9.57
N PRO A 202 15.00 1.80 9.25
CA PRO A 202 15.24 0.77 10.24
C PRO A 202 16.30 1.19 11.25
N THR A 203 16.07 0.86 12.53
CA THR A 203 17.00 1.15 13.62
C THR A 203 17.59 -0.13 14.20
N ALA A 204 18.79 -0.02 14.80
CA ALA A 204 19.40 -1.14 15.51
C ALA A 204 18.55 -1.63 16.72
N ALA A 205 17.69 -0.77 17.26
CA ALA A 205 16.77 -1.10 18.33
C ALA A 205 15.48 -1.82 17.86
N GLY A 206 15.29 -1.98 16.53
CA GLY A 206 14.08 -2.57 15.96
C GLY A 206 12.84 -1.72 16.18
N GLU A 207 13.00 -0.41 16.12
CA GLU A 207 11.88 0.53 16.23
C GLU A 207 11.21 0.76 14.87
N LEU A 208 9.89 0.84 14.89
CA LEU A 208 9.04 1.26 13.77
C LEU A 208 8.23 2.48 14.21
N GLU A 209 8.16 3.49 13.35
CA GLU A 209 7.33 4.68 13.60
C GLU A 209 6.27 4.78 12.50
N PHE A 210 5.01 4.97 12.89
CA PHE A 210 3.88 5.12 11.99
C PHE A 210 3.15 6.43 12.24
N HIS A 211 2.83 7.15 11.15
CA HIS A 211 2.00 8.35 11.19
C HIS A 211 0.58 7.99 10.72
N ILE A 212 -0.40 8.21 11.58
CA ILE A 212 -1.77 7.72 11.40
C ILE A 212 -2.74 8.88 11.33
N HIS A 213 -3.39 9.06 10.20
CA HIS A 213 -4.49 10.01 10.06
C HIS A 213 -5.81 9.31 10.39
N ALA A 214 -6.53 9.82 11.37
CA ALA A 214 -7.78 9.24 11.86
C ALA A 214 -8.97 9.63 10.97
N THR A 215 -9.15 8.93 9.86
CA THR A 215 -10.23 9.18 8.88
C THR A 215 -11.45 8.28 9.08
N GLY A 216 -11.30 7.13 9.76
CA GLY A 216 -12.36 6.16 9.97
C GLY A 216 -12.18 5.36 11.26
N PRO A 217 -13.11 4.47 11.61
CA PRO A 217 -13.10 3.76 12.89
C PRO A 217 -11.80 3.02 13.19
N ALA A 218 -11.25 2.31 12.20
CA ALA A 218 -10.02 1.54 12.39
C ALA A 218 -8.80 2.46 12.62
N SER A 219 -8.63 3.53 11.84
CA SER A 219 -7.54 4.49 12.03
C SER A 219 -7.69 5.30 13.32
N GLN A 220 -8.93 5.55 13.77
CA GLN A 220 -9.18 6.16 15.08
C GLN A 220 -8.70 5.26 16.24
N LEU A 221 -8.97 3.94 16.17
CA LEU A 221 -8.49 2.98 17.15
C LEU A 221 -6.96 2.89 17.16
N LEU A 222 -6.31 2.84 15.99
CA LEU A 222 -4.85 2.84 15.88
C LEU A 222 -4.24 4.14 16.45
N ARG A 223 -4.84 5.30 16.13
CA ARG A 223 -4.41 6.59 16.68
C ARG A 223 -4.59 6.68 18.20
N ALA A 224 -5.58 5.98 18.74
CA ALA A 224 -5.86 5.96 20.18
C ALA A 224 -4.89 5.07 20.99
N ALA A 225 -3.89 4.45 20.35
CA ALA A 225 -2.88 3.61 20.99
C ALA A 225 -2.25 4.26 22.22
N ARG A 226 -1.82 3.44 23.16
CA ARG A 226 -1.14 3.84 24.41
C ARG A 226 0.18 3.08 24.52
N VAL A 227 1.14 3.68 25.20
CA VAL A 227 2.38 2.99 25.56
C VAL A 227 2.03 1.71 26.34
N GLY A 228 2.64 0.60 25.93
CA GLY A 228 2.38 -0.73 26.46
C GLY A 228 1.34 -1.55 25.69
N ASP A 229 0.61 -0.96 24.76
CA ASP A 229 -0.27 -1.73 23.87
C ASP A 229 0.56 -2.65 22.98
N GLU A 230 -0.03 -3.79 22.62
CA GLU A 230 0.56 -4.76 21.68
C GLU A 230 -0.08 -4.65 20.31
N TRP A 231 0.75 -4.55 19.28
CA TRP A 231 0.34 -4.58 17.89
C TRP A 231 0.94 -5.80 17.20
N THR A 232 0.21 -6.35 16.24
CA THR A 232 0.73 -7.36 15.32
C THR A 232 1.05 -6.68 13.99
N VAL A 233 2.28 -6.89 13.52
CA VAL A 233 2.83 -6.23 12.34
C VAL A 233 3.31 -7.31 11.37
N GLY A 234 2.82 -7.27 10.13
CA GLY A 234 3.23 -8.17 9.05
C GLY A 234 4.62 -7.85 8.51
N SER A 235 5.05 -8.57 7.50
CA SER A 235 6.32 -8.30 6.81
C SER A 235 6.28 -6.97 6.06
N PRO A 236 7.44 -6.30 5.87
CA PRO A 236 7.55 -5.08 5.07
C PRO A 236 7.24 -5.36 3.59
N ARG A 237 6.62 -4.40 2.92
CA ARG A 237 6.18 -4.51 1.53
C ARG A 237 6.31 -3.20 0.77
N GLY A 238 6.21 -3.34 -0.56
CA GLY A 238 6.30 -2.22 -1.48
C GLY A 238 7.73 -1.74 -1.67
N GLU A 239 7.87 -0.88 -2.62
CA GLU A 239 9.09 -0.15 -2.93
C GLU A 239 8.74 1.34 -2.96
N PHE A 240 9.69 2.19 -2.67
CA PHE A 240 9.51 3.63 -2.64
C PHE A 240 10.71 4.31 -3.26
N ALA A 241 10.48 5.29 -4.11
CA ALA A 241 11.51 6.04 -4.81
C ALA A 241 12.50 5.10 -5.55
N GLN A 242 11.94 4.17 -6.33
CA GLN A 242 12.71 3.12 -7.02
C GLN A 242 13.81 3.71 -7.90
N GLY A 243 15.03 3.17 -7.75
CA GLY A 243 16.18 3.60 -8.55
C GLY A 243 16.73 4.99 -8.21
N LEU A 244 16.16 5.69 -7.23
CA LEU A 244 16.69 6.97 -6.74
C LEU A 244 17.59 6.71 -5.53
N HIS A 245 18.84 7.09 -5.66
CA HIS A 245 19.88 6.99 -4.62
C HIS A 245 20.41 8.38 -4.30
N GLN A 246 21.33 8.50 -3.33
CA GLN A 246 21.90 9.75 -2.85
C GLN A 246 22.47 10.69 -3.92
N HIS A 247 22.80 10.17 -5.09
CA HIS A 247 23.41 10.92 -6.18
C HIS A 247 22.51 10.87 -7.43
N SER A 248 21.30 11.41 -7.34
CA SER A 248 20.43 11.57 -8.52
C SER A 248 21.07 12.46 -9.59
N SER A 249 21.98 13.34 -9.22
CA SER A 249 22.73 14.17 -10.14
C SER A 249 23.63 13.40 -11.12
N ALA A 250 24.07 12.18 -10.79
CA ALA A 250 24.89 11.37 -11.70
C ALA A 250 24.06 10.79 -12.88
N ASP A 251 22.76 10.49 -12.64
CA ASP A 251 21.84 9.98 -13.65
C ASP A 251 20.94 11.07 -14.25
N GLY A 252 21.04 12.33 -13.80
CA GLY A 252 20.27 13.46 -14.29
C GLY A 252 18.78 13.42 -13.98
N VAL A 253 18.34 12.55 -13.04
CA VAL A 253 16.95 12.44 -12.61
C VAL A 253 16.78 13.11 -11.25
N TYR A 254 15.90 14.13 -11.20
CA TYR A 254 15.66 14.92 -9.99
C TYR A 254 14.32 14.49 -9.33
N PRO A 255 14.33 14.07 -8.06
CA PRO A 255 13.11 13.65 -7.37
C PRO A 255 12.27 14.85 -6.92
N VAL A 256 10.98 14.80 -7.30
CA VAL A 256 9.95 15.75 -6.89
C VAL A 256 8.88 14.98 -6.11
N LEU A 257 8.80 15.21 -4.81
CA LEU A 257 7.87 14.52 -3.93
C LEU A 257 6.64 15.40 -3.65
N LEU A 258 5.44 14.87 -3.87
CA LEU A 258 4.17 15.52 -3.53
C LEU A 258 3.44 14.68 -2.49
N CYS A 259 3.41 15.17 -1.26
CA CYS A 259 2.94 14.45 -0.09
C CYS A 259 1.67 15.07 0.47
N PHE A 260 0.54 14.36 0.43
CA PHE A 260 -0.73 14.82 0.98
C PHE A 260 -0.91 14.31 2.42
N GLY A 261 -0.90 15.22 3.39
CA GLY A 261 -1.07 14.89 4.80
C GLY A 261 -0.04 13.88 5.31
N THR A 262 -0.50 12.72 5.80
CA THR A 262 0.41 11.64 6.24
C THR A 262 1.15 10.93 5.10
N GLY A 263 0.95 11.33 3.84
CA GLY A 263 1.83 11.01 2.69
C GLY A 263 3.27 11.45 2.91
N TRP A 264 3.49 12.36 3.83
CA TRP A 264 4.82 12.71 4.33
C TRP A 264 5.58 11.53 4.96
N ALA A 265 4.91 10.54 5.56
CA ALA A 265 5.55 9.45 6.30
C ALA A 265 6.56 8.63 5.45
N PRO A 266 6.20 8.06 4.28
CA PRO A 266 7.16 7.33 3.44
C PRO A 266 8.27 8.24 2.90
N ALA A 267 7.96 9.46 2.50
CA ALA A 267 8.94 10.44 2.03
C ALA A 267 9.96 10.78 3.14
N ARG A 268 9.47 11.00 4.37
CA ARG A 268 10.31 11.22 5.54
C ARG A 268 11.26 10.05 5.80
N ALA A 269 10.73 8.82 5.77
CA ALA A 269 11.56 7.64 5.99
C ALA A 269 12.67 7.52 4.94
N TRP A 270 12.33 7.77 3.67
CA TRP A 270 13.29 7.74 2.57
C TRP A 270 14.37 8.82 2.72
N LEU A 271 13.99 10.07 2.96
CA LEU A 271 14.92 11.18 3.15
C LEU A 271 15.85 10.96 4.35
N LEU A 272 15.30 10.52 5.49
CA LEU A 272 16.12 10.17 6.66
C LEU A 272 17.04 8.98 6.38
N GLY A 273 16.60 8.00 5.59
CA GLY A 273 17.43 6.88 5.16
C GLY A 273 18.61 7.32 4.32
N LEU A 274 18.45 8.33 3.46
CA LEU A 274 19.55 8.94 2.70
C LEU A 274 20.53 9.67 3.62
N VAL A 275 20.02 10.42 4.60
CA VAL A 275 20.87 11.08 5.63
C VAL A 275 21.65 10.03 6.41
N ASP A 276 21.01 8.97 6.89
CA ASP A 276 21.69 7.90 7.66
C ASP A 276 22.76 7.21 6.82
N ALA A 277 22.51 6.97 5.53
CA ALA A 277 23.47 6.36 4.63
C ALA A 277 24.69 7.26 4.40
N ALA A 278 24.49 8.59 4.22
CA ALA A 278 25.58 9.55 4.11
C ALA A 278 26.43 9.58 5.37
N VAL A 279 25.80 9.67 6.53
CA VAL A 279 26.49 9.67 7.83
C VAL A 279 27.26 8.36 8.04
N ALA A 280 26.68 7.21 7.69
CA ALA A 280 27.36 5.91 7.77
C ALA A 280 28.58 5.83 6.84
N ALA A 281 28.54 6.52 5.70
CA ALA A 281 29.66 6.65 4.78
C ALA A 281 30.71 7.72 5.22
N GLY A 282 30.48 8.43 6.32
CA GLY A 282 31.32 9.53 6.78
C GLY A 282 31.23 10.78 5.90
N GLN A 283 30.13 10.96 5.19
CA GLN A 283 29.84 12.07 4.29
C GLN A 283 28.82 13.03 4.90
N ALA A 284 28.86 14.28 4.49
CA ALA A 284 27.73 15.19 4.75
C ALA A 284 26.52 14.77 3.89
N PRO A 285 25.30 14.88 4.40
CA PRO A 285 24.12 14.70 3.57
C PRO A 285 24.11 15.70 2.42
N ASP A 286 23.85 15.20 1.21
CA ASP A 286 23.76 15.99 -0.02
C ASP A 286 22.58 15.45 -0.85
N ILE A 287 21.39 15.89 -0.46
CA ILE A 287 20.13 15.43 -1.05
C ILE A 287 19.56 16.55 -1.93
N GLU A 288 19.57 16.32 -3.23
CA GLU A 288 18.90 17.18 -4.19
C GLU A 288 17.46 16.67 -4.38
N ALA A 289 16.46 17.43 -3.93
CA ALA A 289 15.04 17.09 -4.08
C ALA A 289 14.15 18.31 -3.91
N SER A 290 12.99 18.31 -4.58
CA SER A 290 11.88 19.20 -4.24
C SER A 290 10.80 18.42 -3.49
N VAL A 291 10.39 18.90 -2.33
CA VAL A 291 9.42 18.25 -1.47
C VAL A 291 8.25 19.20 -1.19
N TYR A 292 7.07 18.81 -1.64
CA TYR A 292 5.82 19.54 -1.44
C TYR A 292 4.97 18.78 -0.43
N VAL A 293 4.79 19.35 0.76
CA VAL A 293 3.91 18.78 1.80
C VAL A 293 2.63 19.59 1.84
N VAL A 294 1.52 18.95 1.51
CA VAL A 294 0.20 19.58 1.36
C VAL A 294 -0.70 19.19 2.51
N ALA A 295 -1.31 20.17 3.14
CA ALA A 295 -2.29 19.97 4.20
C ALA A 295 -3.56 20.80 3.94
N PRO A 296 -4.74 20.42 4.51
CA PRO A 296 -5.96 21.21 4.33
C PRO A 296 -5.86 22.65 4.88
N SER A 297 -5.13 22.83 5.99
CA SER A 297 -4.91 24.14 6.63
C SER A 297 -3.63 24.11 7.49
N PRO A 298 -3.13 25.25 7.97
CA PRO A 298 -1.90 25.32 8.77
C PRO A 298 -1.84 24.35 9.95
N GLY A 299 -2.88 24.23 10.78
CA GLY A 299 -2.90 23.34 11.94
C GLY A 299 -2.99 21.84 11.60
N HIS A 300 -3.14 21.50 10.33
CA HIS A 300 -3.02 20.10 9.86
C HIS A 300 -1.59 19.73 9.51
N HIS A 301 -0.69 20.70 9.31
CA HIS A 301 0.73 20.39 9.22
C HIS A 301 1.22 19.83 10.56
N TYR A 302 2.04 18.81 10.45
CA TYR A 302 2.67 18.18 11.60
C TYR A 302 4.12 17.84 11.22
N ASP A 303 4.95 17.49 12.22
CA ASP A 303 6.35 17.09 12.00
C ASP A 303 7.26 18.17 11.38
N VAL A 304 6.82 19.40 11.47
CA VAL A 304 7.44 20.60 10.89
C VAL A 304 8.92 20.73 11.24
N VAL A 305 9.26 20.49 12.50
CA VAL A 305 10.66 20.55 12.99
C VAL A 305 11.57 19.58 12.23
N VAL A 306 11.05 18.39 11.85
CA VAL A 306 11.83 17.44 11.06
C VAL A 306 12.01 17.94 9.63
N GLN A 307 10.97 18.54 9.05
CA GLN A 307 11.00 19.14 7.71
C GLN A 307 12.02 20.27 7.64
N GLU A 308 12.01 21.18 8.60
CA GLU A 308 12.99 22.28 8.72
C GLU A 308 14.42 21.78 8.91
N ASN A 309 14.62 20.79 9.77
CA ASN A 309 15.93 20.21 10.00
C ASN A 309 16.48 19.52 8.74
N LEU A 310 15.63 18.79 8.00
CA LEU A 310 16.05 18.17 6.73
C LEU A 310 16.46 19.23 5.70
N ALA A 311 15.70 20.30 5.56
CA ALA A 311 16.02 21.41 4.66
C ALA A 311 17.31 22.12 5.09
N ALA A 312 17.50 22.35 6.39
CA ALA A 312 18.72 23.00 6.90
C ALA A 312 20.00 22.14 6.71
N LEU A 313 19.86 20.82 6.79
CA LEU A 313 20.97 19.87 6.57
C LEU A 313 21.33 19.68 5.09
N ASN A 314 20.40 20.00 4.17
CA ASN A 314 20.54 19.75 2.74
C ASN A 314 20.23 21.04 1.96
N PRO A 315 21.23 21.91 1.67
CA PRO A 315 21.00 23.22 1.02
C PRO A 315 20.36 23.12 -0.37
N ASP A 316 20.56 22.01 -1.08
CA ASP A 316 20.02 21.77 -2.42
C ASP A 316 18.63 21.13 -2.39
N MET A 317 18.12 20.78 -1.20
CA MET A 317 16.75 20.33 -1.02
C MET A 317 15.80 21.51 -0.82
N ARG A 318 14.73 21.55 -1.61
CA ARG A 318 13.67 22.55 -1.51
C ARG A 318 12.46 21.97 -0.79
N MET A 319 12.06 22.57 0.32
CA MET A 319 10.89 22.16 1.11
C MET A 319 9.80 23.23 0.99
N TYR A 320 8.61 22.82 0.50
CA TYR A 320 7.45 23.69 0.34
C TYR A 320 6.29 23.17 1.19
N LEU A 321 5.77 24.02 2.05
CA LEU A 321 4.62 23.71 2.89
C LEU A 321 3.38 24.39 2.34
N LEU A 322 2.48 23.60 1.78
CA LEU A 322 1.30 24.06 1.10
C LEU A 322 0.06 23.81 1.94
N VAL A 323 -0.91 24.74 1.87
CA VAL A 323 -2.23 24.55 2.47
C VAL A 323 -3.32 24.83 1.45
N ASP A 324 -4.38 24.01 1.48
CA ASP A 324 -5.56 24.22 0.62
C ASP A 324 -6.31 25.50 1.03
N SER A 325 -6.24 25.90 2.31
CA SER A 325 -6.89 27.10 2.86
C SER A 325 -6.09 27.72 3.99
N ALA A 326 -6.02 29.05 4.02
CA ALA A 326 -5.46 29.79 5.15
C ALA A 326 -6.37 29.75 6.41
N MET A 327 -7.66 29.43 6.24
CA MET A 327 -8.59 29.28 7.36
C MET A 327 -8.32 27.98 8.09
N ASP A 328 -8.02 28.07 9.39
CA ASP A 328 -7.65 26.92 10.20
C ASP A 328 -8.66 26.64 11.32
N PRO A 329 -9.56 25.65 11.13
CA PRO A 329 -10.50 25.25 12.16
C PRO A 329 -9.83 24.56 13.37
N GLN A 330 -8.55 24.16 13.25
CA GLN A 330 -7.80 23.53 14.34
C GLN A 330 -7.23 24.55 15.32
N LEU A 331 -6.98 25.77 14.87
CA LEU A 331 -6.42 26.86 15.69
C LEU A 331 -7.48 27.59 16.51
N LEU A 332 -8.77 27.34 16.31
CA LEU A 332 -9.83 27.94 17.14
C LEU A 332 -9.67 27.43 18.59
N GLY A 333 -8.97 28.23 19.42
CA GLY A 333 -8.72 27.99 20.84
C GLY A 333 -7.44 27.16 21.15
N ALA A 334 -6.56 26.94 20.19
CA ALA A 334 -5.22 26.42 20.44
C ALA A 334 -4.19 27.55 20.43
N GLU A 335 -3.10 27.38 21.21
CA GLU A 335 -1.94 28.27 21.06
C GLU A 335 -1.37 28.11 19.64
N PRO A 336 -0.97 29.23 19.00
CA PRO A 336 -0.35 29.16 17.68
C PRO A 336 0.89 28.24 17.74
N PRO A 337 1.24 27.51 16.67
CA PRO A 337 2.48 26.73 16.64
C PRO A 337 3.66 27.65 16.96
N VAL A 338 4.61 27.14 17.74
CA VAL A 338 5.79 27.88 18.24
C VAL A 338 6.74 28.34 17.12
N VAL A 339 6.46 27.90 15.88
CA VAL A 339 7.29 28.15 14.69
C VAL A 339 6.51 29.07 13.76
N GLU A 340 7.07 30.25 13.45
CA GLU A 340 6.61 31.09 12.35
C GLU A 340 6.98 30.39 11.04
N MET A 341 6.05 29.64 10.48
CA MET A 341 6.22 28.99 9.19
C MET A 341 5.51 29.76 8.10
N ASP A 342 6.19 29.97 7.00
CA ASP A 342 5.59 30.45 5.78
C ASP A 342 4.85 29.31 5.07
N PHE A 343 3.54 29.29 5.25
CA PHE A 343 2.66 28.41 4.47
C PHE A 343 2.22 29.11 3.20
N GLU A 344 2.30 28.41 2.10
CA GLU A 344 1.78 28.89 0.83
C GLU A 344 0.36 28.33 0.60
N VAL A 345 -0.59 29.22 0.33
CA VAL A 345 -1.99 28.83 0.07
C VAL A 345 -2.15 28.49 -1.41
N SER A 346 -2.54 27.25 -1.69
CA SER A 346 -2.86 26.82 -3.06
C SER A 346 -4.00 25.81 -3.06
N ALA A 347 -5.08 26.13 -3.76
CA ALA A 347 -6.18 25.19 -4.00
C ALA A 347 -5.79 24.12 -5.06
N ASP A 348 -4.72 24.35 -5.83
CA ASP A 348 -4.18 23.41 -6.82
C ASP A 348 -2.66 23.29 -6.64
N PRO A 349 -2.22 22.40 -5.73
CA PRO A 349 -0.80 22.22 -5.46
C PRO A 349 -0.01 21.63 -6.64
N VAL A 350 -0.68 20.89 -7.55
CA VAL A 350 -0.02 20.33 -8.74
C VAL A 350 0.34 21.42 -9.74
N SER A 351 -0.60 22.33 -10.04
CA SER A 351 -0.31 23.46 -10.92
C SER A 351 0.80 24.34 -10.38
N LEU A 352 0.77 24.61 -9.07
CA LEU A 352 1.84 25.38 -8.40
C LEU A 352 3.20 24.67 -8.47
N MET A 353 3.23 23.36 -8.29
CA MET A 353 4.45 22.55 -8.44
C MET A 353 4.96 22.61 -9.88
N LEU A 354 4.09 22.50 -10.89
CA LEU A 354 4.46 22.55 -12.31
C LEU A 354 4.95 23.94 -12.77
N GLU A 355 4.61 25.01 -12.07
CA GLU A 355 5.19 26.35 -12.32
C GLU A 355 6.68 26.41 -11.92
N ARG A 356 7.14 25.51 -11.03
CA ARG A 356 8.49 25.52 -10.45
C ARG A 356 9.36 24.40 -10.98
N GLU A 357 8.74 23.29 -11.36
CA GLU A 357 9.43 22.08 -11.77
C GLU A 357 9.28 21.80 -13.26
N THR A 358 10.31 21.27 -13.88
CA THR A 358 10.26 20.86 -15.28
C THR A 358 9.54 19.50 -15.40
N THR A 359 8.82 19.30 -16.51
CA THR A 359 8.14 18.01 -16.78
C THR A 359 9.09 16.93 -17.32
N ARG A 360 10.35 17.27 -17.61
CA ARG A 360 11.36 16.35 -18.12
C ARG A 360 12.59 16.35 -17.22
N GLY A 361 13.17 15.17 -17.04
CA GLY A 361 14.34 14.98 -16.18
C GLY A 361 14.00 14.92 -14.68
N ASN A 362 12.71 15.03 -14.32
CA ASN A 362 12.22 14.88 -12.97
C ASN A 362 11.46 13.56 -12.82
N ARG A 363 11.56 12.95 -11.65
CA ARG A 363 10.72 11.83 -11.23
C ARG A 363 9.76 12.30 -10.16
N PHE A 364 8.47 12.19 -10.45
CA PHE A 364 7.41 12.63 -9.56
C PHE A 364 6.94 11.48 -8.68
N ILE A 365 7.01 11.65 -7.36
CA ILE A 365 6.60 10.67 -6.36
C ILE A 365 5.40 11.22 -5.60
N LEU A 366 4.24 10.58 -5.78
CA LEU A 366 2.96 11.04 -5.24
C LEU A 366 2.55 10.16 -4.06
N CYS A 367 2.30 10.74 -2.89
CA CYS A 367 1.99 9.99 -1.68
C CYS A 367 0.75 10.55 -0.98
N GLY A 368 -0.19 9.70 -0.57
CA GLY A 368 -1.33 10.13 0.22
C GLY A 368 -2.64 9.43 -0.08
N PRO A 369 -3.79 10.04 0.24
CA PRO A 369 -5.11 9.49 -0.05
C PRO A 369 -5.30 9.23 -1.53
N SER A 370 -5.86 8.07 -1.91
CA SER A 370 -5.97 7.60 -3.31
C SER A 370 -6.61 8.63 -4.24
N GLN A 371 -7.66 9.30 -3.79
CA GLN A 371 -8.31 10.31 -4.62
C GLN A 371 -7.38 11.49 -4.96
N ARG A 372 -6.59 11.98 -3.98
CA ARG A 372 -5.63 13.08 -4.18
C ARG A 372 -4.48 12.63 -5.10
N VAL A 373 -3.97 11.42 -4.89
CA VAL A 373 -2.89 10.83 -5.70
C VAL A 373 -3.35 10.64 -7.14
N ALA A 374 -4.52 10.03 -7.37
CA ALA A 374 -5.06 9.81 -8.72
C ALA A 374 -5.32 11.14 -9.46
N GLN A 375 -5.85 12.15 -8.77
CA GLN A 375 -6.05 13.48 -9.33
C GLN A 375 -4.71 14.13 -9.73
N ALA A 376 -3.70 14.06 -8.86
CA ALA A 376 -2.39 14.61 -9.14
C ALA A 376 -1.71 13.88 -10.32
N GLN A 377 -1.81 12.56 -10.37
CA GLN A 377 -1.30 11.75 -11.49
C GLN A 377 -1.96 12.15 -12.81
N ALA A 378 -3.27 12.29 -12.83
CA ALA A 378 -3.99 12.73 -14.04
C ALA A 378 -3.57 14.12 -14.50
N GLN A 379 -3.33 15.07 -13.58
CA GLN A 379 -2.86 16.41 -13.90
C GLN A 379 -1.42 16.39 -14.47
N LEU A 380 -0.53 15.59 -13.89
CA LEU A 380 0.85 15.43 -14.40
C LEU A 380 0.86 14.84 -15.82
N LEU A 381 0.07 13.79 -16.08
CA LEU A 381 -0.07 13.19 -17.40
C LEU A 381 -0.62 14.21 -18.41
N ALA A 382 -1.64 15.00 -18.02
CA ALA A 382 -2.21 16.06 -18.86
C ALA A 382 -1.20 17.19 -19.15
N ALA A 383 -0.25 17.44 -18.25
CA ALA A 383 0.84 18.40 -18.44
C ALA A 383 2.00 17.85 -19.28
N GLY A 384 1.94 16.58 -19.72
CA GLY A 384 2.92 15.94 -20.57
C GLY A 384 4.09 15.29 -19.85
N VAL A 385 3.93 14.96 -18.57
CA VAL A 385 4.87 14.08 -17.84
C VAL A 385 4.67 12.65 -18.31
N ASP A 386 5.73 11.96 -18.64
CA ASP A 386 5.66 10.55 -19.02
C ASP A 386 5.22 9.66 -17.85
N ALA A 387 4.38 8.66 -18.10
CA ALA A 387 3.86 7.78 -17.04
C ALA A 387 4.99 7.04 -16.30
N VAL A 388 6.08 6.73 -16.96
CA VAL A 388 7.26 6.08 -16.34
C VAL A 388 7.98 6.97 -15.32
N ASP A 389 7.79 8.29 -15.42
CA ASP A 389 8.37 9.28 -14.51
C ASP A 389 7.45 9.62 -13.34
N ILE A 390 6.30 8.95 -13.22
CA ILE A 390 5.34 9.13 -12.13
C ILE A 390 5.27 7.85 -11.29
N GLU A 391 5.64 7.95 -10.02
CA GLU A 391 5.52 6.90 -9.03
C GLU A 391 4.41 7.27 -8.03
N ALA A 392 3.37 6.42 -7.91
CA ALA A 392 2.20 6.73 -7.10
C ALA A 392 2.06 5.76 -5.91
N HIS A 393 1.89 6.32 -4.70
CA HIS A 393 1.73 5.61 -3.44
C HIS A 393 0.40 5.99 -2.76
N PRO A 394 -0.73 5.47 -3.25
CA PRO A 394 -2.03 5.68 -2.60
C PRO A 394 -2.13 4.88 -1.30
N PHE A 395 -2.82 5.43 -0.29
CA PHE A 395 -2.94 4.78 1.03
C PHE A 395 -4.04 3.72 1.11
N ASP A 396 -5.13 3.94 0.40
CA ASP A 396 -6.20 2.98 0.22
C ASP A 396 -5.99 2.33 -1.15
N ARG A 397 -5.82 1.05 -1.15
CA ARG A 397 -5.55 0.29 -2.36
C ARG A 397 -6.82 -0.08 -3.13
N ALA A 398 -7.85 0.75 -3.09
CA ALA A 398 -8.94 0.65 -4.03
C ALA A 398 -8.35 0.74 -5.45
N GLY A 399 -8.48 -0.32 -6.23
CA GLY A 399 -7.94 -0.39 -7.58
C GLY A 399 -6.61 -1.17 -7.75
N LEU A 400 -6.09 -1.83 -6.71
CA LEU A 400 -4.91 -2.72 -6.81
C LEU A 400 -5.04 -3.80 -7.89
N TRP A 401 -6.28 -4.18 -8.19
CA TRP A 401 -6.63 -5.23 -9.14
C TRP A 401 -7.27 -4.65 -10.41
N GLU A 402 -7.07 -3.37 -10.69
CA GLU A 402 -7.41 -2.79 -11.99
C GLU A 402 -6.22 -2.96 -12.94
N LEU A 403 -6.52 -3.20 -14.21
CA LEU A 403 -5.49 -3.19 -15.25
C LEU A 403 -4.96 -1.76 -15.41
N ASN A 404 -3.67 -1.55 -15.20
CA ASN A 404 -2.97 -0.33 -15.59
C ASN A 404 -2.62 -0.37 -17.08
#